data_7aaff6e274176a138c1dbb95a16bf834
#
_entry.id   7aaff6e274176a138c1dbb95a16bf834
#
_cell.length_a   1.000
_cell.length_b   1.000
_cell.length_c   1.000
_cell.angle_alpha   90.00
_cell.angle_beta   90.00
_cell.angle_gamma   90.00
#
_symmetry.space_group_name_H-M   'P 1'
#
loop_
_entity.id
_entity.type
_entity.pdbx_description
1 polymer ?
#
loop_
_entity_poly.entity_id
_entity_poly.type
_entity_poly.pdbx_seq_one_letter_code
_entity_poly.pdbx_strand_id
1 'polypeptide(L)'
;RFAGKEKLLALGVYPEISLANARQKREEARKLVAAGIDPREHKRALKEEQAKEIITFEKVAREWLATNQKWSEDHANRVKKSLEDNIFPAIGTRNIAELGTRDLLAPIKAVELSGRLEVASRLQQRTTAIMRYAVQSGLIDYNPAQEMAGAVASGNRQHRPALELKRIPELLEKIDGYTGRPLTRWATELTLLIFIRSSELRFARWSEIDFETSMWTIPPEREPIPGVKHSQRGSKMRTPHLVPLSKQALAILKQIKQFCGEHELIFIGDHDPRKPMSENTTNRALRLMGYDTKTEVCGHGFRAMAWRTSSKEGC
;
A
#
# COMPACT_ATOMS: atom_id res chain seq x y z
N ARG A 1 -48.97 -33.60 17.13
CA ARG A 1 -48.86 -34.21 15.80
C ARG A 1 -48.67 -33.13 14.74
N PHE A 2 -47.77 -33.31 13.81
CA PHE A 2 -47.58 -32.42 12.64
C PHE A 2 -47.62 -33.28 11.35
N ALA A 3 -48.41 -32.87 10.38
CA ALA A 3 -48.64 -33.63 9.14
C ALA A 3 -48.94 -35.14 9.39
N GLY A 4 -49.80 -35.44 10.34
CA GLY A 4 -50.18 -36.81 10.69
C GLY A 4 -49.18 -37.61 11.52
N LYS A 5 -47.93 -37.11 11.72
CA LYS A 5 -46.88 -37.81 12.47
C LYS A 5 -46.72 -37.22 13.87
N GLU A 6 -46.43 -38.07 14.85
CA GLU A 6 -46.11 -37.65 16.18
C GLU A 6 -44.63 -37.27 16.26
N LYS A 7 -44.35 -36.04 16.71
CA LYS A 7 -42.98 -35.51 16.85
C LYS A 7 -42.81 -35.00 18.27
N LEU A 8 -41.70 -35.34 18.91
CA LEU A 8 -41.32 -34.87 20.23
C LEU A 8 -40.57 -33.54 20.13
N LEU A 9 -41.02 -32.53 20.90
CA LEU A 9 -40.35 -31.24 21.03
C LEU A 9 -39.90 -31.04 22.47
N ALA A 10 -38.59 -31.03 22.73
CA ALA A 10 -38.04 -30.71 24.03
C ALA A 10 -38.14 -29.20 24.30
N LEU A 11 -38.82 -28.83 25.40
CA LEU A 11 -39.04 -27.41 25.80
C LEU A 11 -37.96 -26.91 26.79
N GLY A 12 -37.16 -27.82 27.36
CA GLY A 12 -36.07 -27.56 28.29
C GLY A 12 -36.12 -28.48 29.50
N VAL A 13 -35.20 -28.32 30.46
CA VAL A 13 -35.08 -29.16 31.68
C VAL A 13 -35.39 -28.30 32.90
N TYR A 14 -36.13 -28.88 33.85
CA TYR A 14 -36.37 -28.24 35.16
C TYR A 14 -35.13 -28.41 36.04
N PRO A 15 -34.72 -27.44 36.88
CA PRO A 15 -35.38 -26.12 37.15
C PRO A 15 -34.97 -24.97 36.20
N GLU A 16 -34.11 -25.18 35.22
CA GLU A 16 -33.65 -24.14 34.28
C GLU A 16 -34.81 -23.47 33.51
N ILE A 17 -35.83 -24.28 33.18
CA ILE A 17 -37.09 -23.80 32.60
C ILE A 17 -38.19 -23.98 33.62
N SER A 18 -38.77 -22.85 34.05
CA SER A 18 -39.94 -22.86 34.95
C SER A 18 -41.18 -23.41 34.25
N LEU A 19 -42.17 -23.88 35.05
CA LEU A 19 -43.47 -24.34 34.51
C LEU A 19 -44.19 -23.26 33.70
N ALA A 20 -44.09 -22.01 34.11
CA ALA A 20 -44.67 -20.89 33.38
C ALA A 20 -44.03 -20.74 32.00
N ASN A 21 -42.68 -20.76 31.92
CA ASN A 21 -41.93 -20.68 30.67
C ASN A 21 -42.17 -21.91 29.76
N ALA A 22 -42.30 -23.09 30.33
CA ALA A 22 -42.63 -24.29 29.56
C ALA A 22 -44.05 -24.23 28.96
N ARG A 23 -45.03 -23.67 29.68
CA ARG A 23 -46.38 -23.43 29.15
C ARG A 23 -46.37 -22.42 28.01
N GLN A 24 -45.63 -21.32 28.16
CA GLN A 24 -45.48 -20.31 27.09
C GLN A 24 -44.84 -20.92 25.83
N LYS A 25 -43.74 -21.64 25.96
CA LYS A 25 -43.09 -22.32 24.82
C LYS A 25 -43.97 -23.35 24.14
N ARG A 26 -44.84 -24.03 24.90
CA ARG A 26 -45.86 -24.93 24.34
C ARG A 26 -46.89 -24.17 23.51
N GLU A 27 -47.37 -23.03 23.97
CA GLU A 27 -48.33 -22.23 23.20
C GLU A 27 -47.70 -21.64 21.93
N GLU A 28 -46.45 -21.20 21.98
CA GLU A 28 -45.68 -20.77 20.80
C GLU A 28 -45.56 -21.90 19.79
N ALA A 29 -45.20 -23.11 20.22
CA ALA A 29 -45.12 -24.30 19.36
C ALA A 29 -46.50 -24.64 18.73
N ARG A 30 -47.61 -24.47 19.49
CA ARG A 30 -48.98 -24.67 18.95
C ARG A 30 -49.31 -23.65 17.84
N LYS A 31 -48.94 -22.39 18.02
CA LYS A 31 -49.11 -21.34 17.00
C LYS A 31 -48.37 -21.66 15.73
N LEU A 32 -47.10 -22.16 15.81
CA LEU A 32 -46.34 -22.60 14.64
C LEU A 32 -47.02 -23.77 13.94
N VAL A 33 -47.51 -24.79 14.67
CA VAL A 33 -48.25 -25.90 14.07
C VAL A 33 -49.53 -25.42 13.38
N ALA A 34 -50.25 -24.47 13.97
CA ALA A 34 -51.44 -23.86 13.37
C ALA A 34 -51.12 -23.08 12.09
N ALA A 35 -49.96 -22.49 12.01
CA ALA A 35 -49.43 -21.81 10.82
C ALA A 35 -48.81 -22.77 9.80
N GLY A 36 -48.87 -24.10 10.00
CA GLY A 36 -48.29 -25.08 9.06
C GLY A 36 -46.79 -25.22 9.13
N ILE A 37 -46.14 -24.70 10.18
CA ILE A 37 -44.69 -24.72 10.38
C ILE A 37 -44.32 -25.79 11.41
N ASP A 38 -43.35 -26.69 11.08
CA ASP A 38 -42.85 -27.66 12.04
C ASP A 38 -42.01 -26.98 13.14
N PRO A 39 -42.44 -26.98 14.42
CA PRO A 39 -41.72 -26.30 15.49
C PRO A 39 -40.30 -26.86 15.72
N ARG A 40 -40.04 -28.10 15.37
CA ARG A 40 -38.73 -28.72 15.49
C ARG A 40 -37.77 -28.21 14.40
N GLU A 41 -38.25 -28.12 13.17
CA GLU A 41 -37.48 -27.56 12.09
C GLU A 41 -37.22 -26.06 12.26
N HIS A 42 -38.23 -25.33 12.70
CA HIS A 42 -38.12 -23.92 13.05
C HIS A 42 -37.06 -23.68 14.15
N LYS A 43 -37.11 -24.49 15.25
CA LYS A 43 -36.10 -24.43 16.32
C LYS A 43 -34.68 -24.80 15.82
N ARG A 44 -34.57 -25.78 14.89
CA ARG A 44 -33.31 -26.15 14.29
C ARG A 44 -32.76 -25.03 13.41
N ALA A 45 -33.60 -24.45 12.58
CA ALA A 45 -33.23 -23.32 11.72
C ALA A 45 -32.75 -22.10 12.52
N LEU A 46 -33.47 -21.73 13.57
CA LEU A 46 -33.07 -20.67 14.52
C LEU A 46 -31.72 -20.97 15.19
N LYS A 47 -31.51 -22.25 15.58
CA LYS A 47 -30.24 -22.67 16.19
C LYS A 47 -29.09 -22.69 15.21
N GLU A 48 -29.34 -23.07 13.97
CA GLU A 48 -28.37 -23.02 12.86
C GLU A 48 -28.06 -21.56 12.48
N GLU A 49 -29.04 -20.67 12.51
CA GLU A 49 -28.87 -19.24 12.27
C GLU A 49 -28.10 -18.54 13.40
N GLN A 50 -28.36 -18.91 14.66
CA GLN A 50 -27.59 -18.45 15.86
C GLN A 50 -26.18 -19.07 15.93
N ALA A 51 -25.97 -20.25 15.37
CA ALA A 51 -24.68 -20.95 15.31
C ALA A 51 -23.81 -20.51 14.09
N LYS A 52 -24.35 -19.75 13.16
CA LYS A 52 -23.53 -19.08 12.15
C LYS A 52 -22.61 -18.10 12.86
N GLU A 53 -21.33 -18.51 12.99
CA GLU A 53 -20.27 -17.65 13.54
C GLU A 53 -20.36 -16.29 12.81
N ILE A 54 -20.58 -15.21 13.57
CA ILE A 54 -20.65 -13.85 12.98
C ILE A 54 -19.28 -13.57 12.37
N ILE A 55 -19.21 -13.63 11.05
CA ILE A 55 -17.99 -13.34 10.31
C ILE A 55 -17.91 -11.82 10.15
N THR A 56 -17.04 -11.19 10.94
CA THR A 56 -16.91 -9.74 10.95
C THR A 56 -16.09 -9.23 9.76
N PHE A 57 -16.35 -7.99 9.34
CA PHE A 57 -15.57 -7.32 8.31
C PHE A 57 -14.07 -7.29 8.65
N GLU A 58 -13.71 -7.04 9.90
CA GLU A 58 -12.30 -7.01 10.34
C GLU A 58 -11.63 -8.38 10.19
N LYS A 59 -12.32 -9.49 10.58
CA LYS A 59 -11.79 -10.85 10.41
C LYS A 59 -11.44 -11.10 8.93
N VAL A 60 -12.36 -10.82 8.02
CA VAL A 60 -12.17 -11.00 6.58
C VAL A 60 -11.08 -10.08 6.02
N ALA A 61 -11.04 -8.83 6.47
CA ALA A 61 -10.00 -7.88 6.07
C ALA A 61 -8.60 -8.34 6.49
N ARG A 62 -8.45 -8.92 7.69
CA ARG A 62 -7.16 -9.48 8.16
C ARG A 62 -6.76 -10.72 7.40
N GLU A 63 -7.70 -11.59 7.05
CA GLU A 63 -7.46 -12.74 6.17
C GLU A 63 -7.02 -12.28 4.78
N TRP A 64 -7.72 -11.31 4.18
CA TRP A 64 -7.32 -10.72 2.90
C TRP A 64 -5.92 -10.08 2.96
N LEU A 65 -5.55 -9.41 4.04
CA LEU A 65 -4.19 -8.88 4.23
C LEU A 65 -3.15 -10.01 4.19
N ALA A 66 -3.43 -11.15 4.82
CA ALA A 66 -2.52 -12.30 4.86
C ALA A 66 -2.32 -12.98 3.50
N THR A 67 -3.30 -12.89 2.58
CA THR A 67 -3.16 -13.42 1.21
C THR A 67 -2.21 -12.62 0.33
N ASN A 68 -1.92 -11.36 0.68
CA ASN A 68 -1.09 -10.45 -0.12
C ASN A 68 0.41 -10.58 0.20
N GLN A 69 0.97 -11.79 0.15
CA GLN A 69 2.37 -12.10 0.49
C GLN A 69 3.41 -11.37 -0.37
N LYS A 70 3.04 -10.88 -1.55
CA LYS A 70 3.93 -10.14 -2.45
C LYS A 70 4.20 -8.70 -2.00
N TRP A 71 3.46 -8.19 -1.02
CA TRP A 71 3.67 -6.86 -0.53
C TRP A 71 4.94 -6.76 0.32
N SER A 72 5.61 -5.61 0.25
CA SER A 72 6.64 -5.32 1.23
C SER A 72 5.99 -5.13 2.62
N GLU A 73 6.71 -5.46 3.67
CA GLU A 73 6.26 -5.30 5.06
C GLU A 73 5.72 -3.88 5.34
N ASP A 74 6.44 -2.85 4.89
CA ASP A 74 6.00 -1.45 5.04
C ASP A 74 4.70 -1.16 4.30
N HIS A 75 4.48 -1.77 3.13
CA HIS A 75 3.24 -1.58 2.40
C HIS A 75 2.09 -2.27 3.12
N ALA A 76 2.28 -3.50 3.56
CA ALA A 76 1.30 -4.25 4.33
C ALA A 76 0.93 -3.52 5.62
N ASN A 77 1.92 -3.03 6.39
CA ASN A 77 1.70 -2.26 7.60
C ASN A 77 0.95 -0.94 7.35
N ARG A 78 1.25 -0.22 6.27
CA ARG A 78 0.49 1.00 5.90
C ARG A 78 -0.94 0.69 5.49
N VAL A 79 -1.18 -0.39 4.77
CA VAL A 79 -2.54 -0.82 4.41
C VAL A 79 -3.31 -1.19 5.67
N LYS A 80 -2.74 -2.07 6.52
CA LYS A 80 -3.31 -2.49 7.80
C LYS A 80 -3.68 -1.28 8.66
N LYS A 81 -2.70 -0.40 8.94
CA LYS A 81 -2.93 0.81 9.74
C LYS A 81 -4.02 1.71 9.17
N SER A 82 -4.10 1.87 7.85
CA SER A 82 -5.15 2.70 7.27
C SER A 82 -6.56 2.13 7.44
N LEU A 83 -6.71 0.81 7.49
CA LEU A 83 -7.98 0.15 7.78
C LEU A 83 -8.31 0.27 9.27
N GLU A 84 -7.34 0.04 10.15
CA GLU A 84 -7.47 0.17 11.60
C GLU A 84 -7.86 1.59 12.02
N ASP A 85 -7.25 2.61 11.42
CA ASP A 85 -7.49 4.01 11.79
C ASP A 85 -8.82 4.56 11.21
N ASN A 86 -9.33 4.03 10.09
CA ASN A 86 -10.42 4.70 9.37
C ASN A 86 -11.65 3.82 9.07
N ILE A 87 -11.52 2.50 8.98
CA ILE A 87 -12.62 1.60 8.59
C ILE A 87 -13.10 0.75 9.76
N PHE A 88 -12.18 0.07 10.47
CA PHE A 88 -12.55 -0.85 11.56
C PHE A 88 -13.32 -0.18 12.67
N PRO A 89 -13.08 1.07 13.09
CA PRO A 89 -13.87 1.70 14.14
C PRO A 89 -15.37 1.83 13.80
N ALA A 90 -15.70 1.92 12.51
CA ALA A 90 -17.08 2.10 12.06
C ALA A 90 -17.80 0.77 11.75
N ILE A 91 -17.11 -0.15 11.08
CA ILE A 91 -17.74 -1.37 10.54
C ILE A 91 -16.97 -2.66 10.85
N GLY A 92 -15.83 -2.60 11.54
CA GLY A 92 -14.95 -3.75 11.77
C GLY A 92 -15.63 -4.92 12.46
N THR A 93 -16.46 -4.65 13.48
CA THR A 93 -17.18 -5.66 14.27
C THR A 93 -18.50 -6.12 13.66
N ARG A 94 -18.94 -5.48 12.57
CA ARG A 94 -20.22 -5.83 11.93
C ARG A 94 -20.08 -7.08 11.08
N ASN A 95 -21.17 -7.85 10.98
CA ASN A 95 -21.26 -9.01 10.10
C ASN A 95 -21.08 -8.56 8.64
N ILE A 96 -20.13 -9.18 7.94
CA ILE A 96 -19.80 -8.82 6.55
C ILE A 96 -20.98 -9.05 5.60
N ALA A 97 -21.83 -10.03 5.86
CA ALA A 97 -22.99 -10.35 5.05
C ALA A 97 -24.12 -9.30 5.14
N GLU A 98 -24.11 -8.46 6.19
CA GLU A 98 -25.13 -7.43 6.41
C GLU A 98 -24.70 -6.04 5.94
N LEU A 99 -23.44 -5.91 5.46
CA LEU A 99 -22.90 -4.63 5.03
C LEU A 99 -23.37 -4.26 3.62
N GLY A 100 -24.16 -3.18 3.54
CA GLY A 100 -24.56 -2.59 2.26
C GLY A 100 -23.58 -1.51 1.80
N THR A 101 -23.76 -1.05 0.53
CA THR A 101 -22.96 0.03 -0.07
C THR A 101 -22.86 1.27 0.81
N ARG A 102 -23.99 1.66 1.44
CA ARG A 102 -24.04 2.84 2.32
C ARG A 102 -23.15 2.69 3.55
N ASP A 103 -23.15 1.51 4.18
CA ASP A 103 -22.35 1.23 5.37
C ASP A 103 -20.85 1.30 5.05
N LEU A 104 -20.46 0.74 3.91
CA LEU A 104 -19.08 0.73 3.44
C LEU A 104 -18.59 2.13 3.02
N LEU A 105 -19.47 2.93 2.44
CA LEU A 105 -19.14 4.26 1.95
C LEU A 105 -19.04 5.30 3.08
N ALA A 106 -19.82 5.17 4.14
CA ALA A 106 -19.91 6.15 5.22
C ALA A 106 -18.54 6.49 5.86
N PRO A 107 -17.71 5.53 6.33
CA PRO A 107 -16.39 5.84 6.88
C PRO A 107 -15.43 6.43 5.85
N ILE A 108 -15.55 6.07 4.58
CA ILE A 108 -14.72 6.61 3.50
C ILE A 108 -15.07 8.07 3.23
N LYS A 109 -16.36 8.40 3.24
CA LYS A 109 -16.84 9.78 3.11
C LYS A 109 -16.40 10.67 4.28
N ALA A 110 -16.34 10.15 5.50
CA ALA A 110 -15.80 10.88 6.63
C ALA A 110 -14.33 11.28 6.42
N VAL A 111 -13.52 10.39 5.83
CA VAL A 111 -12.13 10.68 5.45
C VAL A 111 -12.06 11.70 4.31
N GLU A 112 -12.92 11.59 3.30
CA GLU A 112 -13.02 12.55 2.20
C GLU A 112 -13.35 13.95 2.71
N LEU A 113 -14.35 14.08 3.58
CA LEU A 113 -14.76 15.36 4.19
C LEU A 113 -13.64 16.00 5.04
N SER A 114 -12.71 15.20 5.58
CA SER A 114 -11.51 15.72 6.23
C SER A 114 -10.43 16.26 5.27
N GLY A 115 -10.71 16.31 3.97
CA GLY A 115 -9.79 16.79 2.93
C GLY A 115 -8.74 15.76 2.48
N ARG A 116 -8.75 14.53 3.02
CA ARG A 116 -7.75 13.48 2.71
C ARG A 116 -8.19 12.64 1.51
N LEU A 117 -8.38 13.27 0.34
CA LEU A 117 -8.95 12.65 -0.86
C LEU A 117 -8.19 11.40 -1.34
N GLU A 118 -6.85 11.44 -1.35
CA GLU A 118 -6.02 10.30 -1.77
C GLU A 118 -6.19 9.11 -0.80
N VAL A 119 -6.31 9.38 0.50
CA VAL A 119 -6.55 8.34 1.51
C VAL A 119 -7.94 7.74 1.32
N ALA A 120 -8.96 8.57 1.12
CA ALA A 120 -10.34 8.12 0.87
C ALA A 120 -10.43 7.23 -0.39
N SER A 121 -9.80 7.64 -1.49
CA SER A 121 -9.72 6.85 -2.73
C SER A 121 -9.03 5.49 -2.50
N ARG A 122 -7.94 5.46 -1.72
CA ARG A 122 -7.24 4.22 -1.37
C ARG A 122 -8.08 3.32 -0.47
N LEU A 123 -8.81 3.88 0.48
CA LEU A 123 -9.72 3.13 1.34
C LEU A 123 -10.86 2.51 0.52
N GLN A 124 -11.44 3.24 -0.42
CA GLN A 124 -12.44 2.71 -1.35
C GLN A 124 -11.91 1.49 -2.11
N GLN A 125 -10.73 1.59 -2.74
CA GLN A 125 -10.10 0.49 -3.46
C GLN A 125 -9.88 -0.73 -2.57
N ARG A 126 -9.39 -0.53 -1.34
CA ARG A 126 -9.14 -1.61 -0.38
C ARG A 126 -10.42 -2.26 0.09
N THR A 127 -11.44 -1.48 0.44
CA THR A 127 -12.76 -1.98 0.84
C THR A 127 -13.38 -2.82 -0.28
N THR A 128 -13.32 -2.33 -1.53
CA THR A 128 -13.79 -3.09 -2.69
C THR A 128 -13.04 -4.41 -2.88
N ALA A 129 -11.72 -4.42 -2.64
CA ALA A 129 -10.91 -5.63 -2.74
C ALA A 129 -11.20 -6.64 -1.60
N ILE A 130 -11.45 -6.17 -0.37
CA ILE A 130 -11.85 -7.01 0.76
C ILE A 130 -13.21 -7.65 0.50
N MET A 131 -14.20 -6.87 0.06
CA MET A 131 -15.53 -7.40 -0.26
C MET A 131 -15.49 -8.37 -1.45
N ARG A 132 -14.61 -8.14 -2.44
CA ARG A 132 -14.37 -9.12 -3.52
C ARG A 132 -13.79 -10.41 -2.99
N TYR A 133 -12.83 -10.34 -2.07
CA TYR A 133 -12.28 -11.52 -1.41
C TYR A 133 -13.37 -12.28 -0.64
N ALA A 134 -14.28 -11.59 0.04
CA ALA A 134 -15.41 -12.21 0.72
C ALA A 134 -16.33 -13.00 -0.24
N VAL A 135 -16.60 -12.46 -1.44
CA VAL A 135 -17.34 -13.18 -2.49
C VAL A 135 -16.56 -14.42 -2.95
N GLN A 136 -15.27 -14.26 -3.24
CA GLN A 136 -14.41 -15.36 -3.70
C GLN A 136 -14.28 -16.49 -2.66
N SER A 137 -14.40 -16.14 -1.37
CA SER A 137 -14.37 -17.10 -0.25
C SER A 137 -15.77 -17.66 0.09
N GLY A 138 -16.81 -17.32 -0.67
CA GLY A 138 -18.18 -17.81 -0.45
C GLY A 138 -18.86 -17.28 0.83
N LEU A 139 -18.37 -16.16 1.39
CA LEU A 139 -18.92 -15.54 2.58
C LEU A 139 -20.11 -14.64 2.30
N ILE A 140 -20.19 -14.10 1.10
CA ILE A 140 -21.27 -13.27 0.58
C ILE A 140 -21.50 -13.57 -0.91
N ASP A 141 -22.72 -13.38 -1.40
CA ASP A 141 -23.09 -13.71 -2.78
C ASP A 141 -22.70 -12.63 -3.80
N TYR A 142 -22.66 -11.37 -3.38
CA TYR A 142 -22.30 -10.23 -4.24
C TYR A 142 -21.47 -9.19 -3.49
N ASN A 143 -20.75 -8.36 -4.25
CA ASN A 143 -19.90 -7.32 -3.69
C ASN A 143 -20.60 -5.96 -3.70
N PRO A 144 -21.16 -5.47 -2.57
CA PRO A 144 -21.85 -4.19 -2.50
C PRO A 144 -20.92 -2.98 -2.67
N ALA A 145 -19.60 -3.18 -2.56
CA ALA A 145 -18.61 -2.13 -2.76
C ALA A 145 -18.37 -1.77 -4.24
N GLN A 146 -18.88 -2.55 -5.20
CA GLN A 146 -18.76 -2.22 -6.62
C GLN A 146 -19.48 -0.91 -6.96
N GLU A 147 -20.62 -0.67 -6.35
CA GLU A 147 -21.43 0.54 -6.56
C GLU A 147 -20.80 1.81 -5.94
N MET A 148 -19.68 1.67 -5.23
CA MET A 148 -18.93 2.84 -4.73
C MET A 148 -18.02 3.47 -5.80
N ALA A 149 -17.91 2.87 -6.99
CA ALA A 149 -17.07 3.41 -8.07
C ALA A 149 -17.53 4.83 -8.43
N GLY A 150 -16.61 5.81 -8.41
CA GLY A 150 -16.93 7.21 -8.68
C GLY A 150 -17.58 7.98 -7.51
N ALA A 151 -17.94 7.31 -6.40
CA ALA A 151 -18.57 7.98 -5.26
C ALA A 151 -17.62 8.85 -4.44
N VAL A 152 -16.32 8.62 -4.55
CA VAL A 152 -15.26 9.40 -3.86
C VAL A 152 -14.59 10.32 -4.86
N ALA A 153 -14.45 11.59 -4.50
CA ALA A 153 -13.75 12.56 -5.32
C ALA A 153 -12.28 12.15 -5.51
N SER A 154 -11.83 12.13 -6.74
CA SER A 154 -10.41 11.93 -7.04
C SER A 154 -9.67 13.23 -6.79
N GLY A 155 -8.67 13.21 -5.90
CA GLY A 155 -7.75 14.33 -5.77
C GLY A 155 -6.99 14.57 -7.08
N ASN A 156 -6.73 15.81 -7.42
CA ASN A 156 -5.85 16.14 -8.55
C ASN A 156 -4.50 15.47 -8.32
N ARG A 157 -4.13 14.54 -9.19
CA ARG A 157 -2.78 13.95 -9.20
C ARG A 157 -1.77 15.04 -9.51
N GLN A 158 -1.12 15.55 -8.50
CA GLN A 158 0.04 16.41 -8.72
C GLN A 158 1.21 15.53 -9.14
N HIS A 159 1.73 15.78 -10.34
CA HIS A 159 2.99 15.20 -10.77
C HIS A 159 4.13 15.72 -9.89
N ARG A 160 5.17 14.91 -9.73
CA ARG A 160 6.37 15.37 -9.03
C ARG A 160 6.93 16.60 -9.75
N PRO A 161 7.30 17.67 -9.01
CA PRO A 161 7.79 18.89 -9.63
C PRO A 161 9.06 18.61 -10.43
N ALA A 162 9.08 19.15 -11.64
CA ALA A 162 10.16 18.96 -12.62
C ALA A 162 10.34 20.26 -13.40
N LEU A 163 11.58 20.72 -13.55
CA LEU A 163 11.89 21.94 -14.30
C LEU A 163 11.50 21.80 -15.77
N GLU A 164 11.23 22.93 -16.39
CA GLU A 164 11.17 23.03 -17.83
C GLU A 164 12.57 22.82 -18.43
N LEU A 165 12.64 22.19 -19.59
CA LEU A 165 13.91 21.83 -20.22
C LEU A 165 14.83 23.04 -20.48
N LYS A 166 14.26 24.21 -20.75
CA LYS A 166 14.99 25.46 -20.92
C LYS A 166 15.76 25.93 -19.67
N ARG A 167 15.39 25.43 -18.47
CA ARG A 167 16.07 25.74 -17.21
C ARG A 167 17.14 24.72 -16.81
N ILE A 168 17.40 23.69 -17.65
CA ILE A 168 18.48 22.72 -17.39
C ILE A 168 19.85 23.38 -17.27
N PRO A 169 20.25 24.33 -18.15
CA PRO A 169 21.54 25.02 -18.01
C PRO A 169 21.70 25.70 -16.65
N GLU A 170 20.67 26.43 -16.18
CA GLU A 170 20.65 27.05 -14.85
C GLU A 170 20.86 26.02 -13.73
N LEU A 171 20.19 24.85 -13.83
CA LEU A 171 20.35 23.78 -12.86
C LEU A 171 21.78 23.22 -12.85
N LEU A 172 22.39 23.02 -14.02
CA LEU A 172 23.76 22.53 -14.13
C LEU A 172 24.77 23.52 -13.52
N GLU A 173 24.64 24.80 -13.81
CA GLU A 173 25.46 25.86 -13.20
C GLU A 173 25.35 25.85 -11.67
N LYS A 174 24.13 25.69 -11.13
CA LYS A 174 23.92 25.62 -9.68
C LYS A 174 24.47 24.33 -9.06
N ILE A 175 24.40 23.21 -9.77
CA ILE A 175 25.03 21.95 -9.32
C ILE A 175 26.54 22.11 -9.30
N ASP A 176 27.12 22.71 -10.31
CA ASP A 176 28.57 22.94 -10.41
C ASP A 176 29.07 23.91 -9.33
N GLY A 177 28.32 24.98 -9.08
CA GLY A 177 28.56 25.94 -8.01
C GLY A 177 28.21 25.45 -6.60
N TYR A 178 27.77 24.20 -6.41
CA TYR A 178 27.41 23.70 -5.09
C TYR A 178 28.61 23.54 -4.16
N THR A 179 28.65 24.30 -3.09
CA THR A 179 29.78 24.38 -2.14
C THR A 179 29.72 23.37 -0.99
N GLY A 180 28.70 22.51 -0.97
CA GLY A 180 28.60 21.46 0.03
C GLY A 180 29.51 20.25 -0.27
N ARG A 181 29.21 19.11 0.37
CA ARG A 181 30.01 17.88 0.21
C ARG A 181 30.12 17.47 -1.26
N PRO A 182 31.32 17.20 -1.81
CA PRO A 182 31.49 16.80 -3.22
C PRO A 182 30.65 15.59 -3.62
N LEU A 183 30.57 14.57 -2.75
CA LEU A 183 29.76 13.38 -2.99
C LEU A 183 28.26 13.69 -3.17
N THR A 184 27.73 14.72 -2.49
CA THR A 184 26.34 15.19 -2.65
C THR A 184 26.13 15.86 -4.02
N ARG A 185 27.11 16.67 -4.47
CA ARG A 185 27.12 17.28 -5.80
C ARG A 185 27.08 16.19 -6.88
N TRP A 186 28.02 15.27 -6.84
CA TRP A 186 28.10 14.16 -7.80
C TRP A 186 26.87 13.26 -7.78
N ALA A 187 26.30 12.97 -6.61
CA ALA A 187 25.05 12.21 -6.50
C ALA A 187 23.90 12.92 -7.20
N THR A 188 23.81 14.25 -7.05
CA THR A 188 22.75 15.06 -7.66
C THR A 188 22.92 15.10 -9.18
N GLU A 189 24.13 15.36 -9.65
CA GLU A 189 24.49 15.41 -11.07
C GLU A 189 24.28 14.03 -11.73
N LEU A 190 24.75 12.96 -11.11
CA LEU A 190 24.58 11.61 -11.62
C LEU A 190 23.09 11.23 -11.70
N THR A 191 22.27 11.60 -10.69
CA THR A 191 20.83 11.38 -10.73
C THR A 191 20.17 12.06 -11.94
N LEU A 192 20.65 13.26 -12.30
CA LEU A 192 20.18 14.00 -13.48
C LEU A 192 20.61 13.33 -14.78
N LEU A 193 21.81 12.73 -14.85
CA LEU A 193 22.35 12.10 -16.05
C LEU A 193 21.75 10.73 -16.35
N ILE A 194 21.44 9.93 -15.31
CA ILE A 194 21.04 8.52 -15.51
C ILE A 194 19.61 8.23 -15.06
N PHE A 195 18.90 9.19 -14.47
CA PHE A 195 17.47 9.12 -14.13
C PHE A 195 17.04 7.92 -13.29
N ILE A 196 17.93 7.34 -12.50
CA ILE A 196 17.59 6.22 -11.60
C ILE A 196 16.81 6.70 -10.36
N ARG A 197 16.24 5.76 -9.63
CA ARG A 197 15.51 6.11 -8.40
C ARG A 197 16.47 6.40 -7.26
N SER A 198 16.05 7.26 -6.33
CA SER A 198 16.84 7.63 -5.14
C SER A 198 17.31 6.41 -4.33
N SER A 199 16.49 5.37 -4.21
CA SER A 199 16.89 4.13 -3.54
C SER A 199 17.89 3.31 -4.34
N GLU A 200 17.81 3.32 -5.66
CA GLU A 200 18.75 2.64 -6.55
C GLU A 200 20.12 3.30 -6.45
N LEU A 201 20.18 4.64 -6.50
CA LEU A 201 21.39 5.41 -6.28
C LEU A 201 21.98 5.21 -4.88
N ARG A 202 21.17 5.42 -3.86
CA ARG A 202 21.59 5.45 -2.46
C ARG A 202 22.27 4.16 -2.00
N PHE A 203 21.80 3.01 -2.46
CA PHE A 203 22.30 1.69 -2.10
C PHE A 203 23.28 1.11 -3.13
N ALA A 204 23.74 1.93 -4.09
CA ALA A 204 24.65 1.52 -5.13
C ALA A 204 25.99 1.00 -4.58
N ARG A 205 26.48 -0.07 -5.18
CA ARG A 205 27.74 -0.70 -4.85
C ARG A 205 28.69 -0.67 -6.05
N TRP A 206 29.98 -0.63 -5.81
CA TRP A 206 30.98 -0.66 -6.88
C TRP A 206 30.93 -1.93 -7.70
N SER A 207 30.52 -3.06 -7.13
CA SER A 207 30.32 -4.34 -7.82
C SER A 207 29.22 -4.31 -8.90
N GLU A 208 28.37 -3.28 -8.88
CA GLU A 208 27.29 -3.10 -9.85
C GLU A 208 27.75 -2.35 -11.12
N ILE A 209 28.93 -1.73 -11.08
CA ILE A 209 29.45 -0.87 -12.16
C ILE A 209 30.51 -1.62 -12.97
N ASP A 210 30.23 -1.83 -14.24
CA ASP A 210 31.19 -2.29 -15.20
C ASP A 210 31.73 -1.07 -15.99
N PHE A 211 33.00 -0.71 -15.71
CA PHE A 211 33.65 0.41 -16.38
C PHE A 211 34.12 0.09 -17.81
N GLU A 212 34.29 -1.20 -18.15
CA GLU A 212 34.75 -1.62 -19.48
C GLU A 212 33.58 -1.57 -20.46
N THR A 213 32.44 -2.12 -20.08
CA THR A 213 31.23 -2.09 -20.91
C THR A 213 30.40 -0.83 -20.73
N SER A 214 30.81 0.08 -19.82
CA SER A 214 30.05 1.30 -19.48
C SER A 214 28.64 1.01 -19.05
N MET A 215 28.45 -0.01 -18.23
CA MET A 215 27.13 -0.46 -17.79
C MET A 215 27.02 -0.49 -16.27
N TRP A 216 25.88 -0.01 -15.75
CA TRP A 216 25.50 -0.19 -14.36
C TRP A 216 24.36 -1.21 -14.29
N THR A 217 24.61 -2.35 -13.68
CA THR A 217 23.61 -3.42 -13.47
C THR A 217 23.06 -3.34 -12.06
N ILE A 218 21.87 -2.74 -11.91
CA ILE A 218 21.17 -2.69 -10.62
C ILE A 218 20.51 -4.06 -10.41
N PRO A 219 20.91 -4.84 -9.37
CA PRO A 219 20.36 -6.17 -9.14
C PRO A 219 18.90 -6.11 -8.68
N PRO A 220 18.13 -7.19 -8.77
CA PRO A 220 16.76 -7.27 -8.24
C PRO A 220 16.71 -7.10 -6.72
N GLU A 221 17.71 -7.63 -6.02
CA GLU A 221 17.91 -7.51 -4.58
C GLU A 221 19.38 -7.30 -4.27
N ARG A 222 19.67 -6.71 -3.11
CA ARG A 222 21.00 -6.47 -2.57
C ARG A 222 21.13 -7.13 -1.20
N GLU A 223 22.33 -7.41 -0.76
CA GLU A 223 22.56 -7.80 0.61
C GLU A 223 22.15 -6.69 1.58
N PRO A 224 21.42 -7.02 2.66
CA PRO A 224 20.97 -6.01 3.62
C PRO A 224 22.15 -5.40 4.39
N ILE A 225 22.11 -4.10 4.56
CA ILE A 225 23.08 -3.37 5.38
C ILE A 225 22.59 -3.36 6.83
N PRO A 226 23.36 -3.85 7.81
CA PRO A 226 22.94 -3.90 9.21
C PRO A 226 22.46 -2.54 9.73
N GLY A 227 21.27 -2.51 10.35
CA GLY A 227 20.68 -1.30 10.91
C GLY A 227 20.14 -0.28 9.88
N VAL A 228 20.15 -0.61 8.58
CA VAL A 228 19.62 0.26 7.53
C VAL A 228 18.36 -0.36 6.91
N LYS A 229 17.23 0.25 7.20
CA LYS A 229 15.94 -0.19 6.66
C LYS A 229 15.94 -0.15 5.12
N HIS A 230 15.40 -1.21 4.52
CA HIS A 230 15.20 -1.31 3.06
C HIS A 230 16.49 -1.38 2.22
N SER A 231 17.63 -1.59 2.82
CA SER A 231 18.92 -1.67 2.11
C SER A 231 19.00 -2.86 1.13
N GLN A 232 18.20 -3.91 1.35
CA GLN A 232 18.08 -5.05 0.44
C GLN A 232 17.36 -4.71 -0.88
N ARG A 233 16.79 -3.51 -1.01
CA ARG A 233 16.08 -3.10 -2.24
C ARG A 233 17.06 -2.90 -3.38
N GLY A 234 16.91 -3.71 -4.41
CA GLY A 234 17.47 -3.49 -5.72
C GLY A 234 16.50 -2.74 -6.64
N SER A 235 16.36 -3.20 -7.87
CA SER A 235 15.44 -2.62 -8.84
C SER A 235 13.98 -2.78 -8.40
N LYS A 236 13.16 -1.76 -8.68
CA LYS A 236 11.75 -1.75 -8.28
C LYS A 236 10.94 -2.92 -8.90
N MET A 237 11.34 -3.36 -10.09
CA MET A 237 10.63 -4.42 -10.81
C MET A 237 11.08 -5.83 -10.42
N ARG A 238 12.03 -5.95 -9.48
CA ARG A 238 12.64 -7.23 -9.06
C ARG A 238 13.26 -8.04 -10.20
N THR A 239 13.68 -7.35 -11.25
CA THR A 239 14.50 -7.87 -12.35
C THR A 239 15.75 -7.00 -12.48
N PRO A 240 16.88 -7.50 -12.98
CA PRO A 240 18.05 -6.66 -13.20
C PRO A 240 17.68 -5.44 -14.06
N HIS A 241 18.13 -4.27 -13.64
CA HIS A 241 17.92 -3.03 -14.38
C HIS A 241 19.25 -2.56 -14.94
N LEU A 242 19.40 -2.63 -16.25
CA LEU A 242 20.60 -2.21 -16.97
C LEU A 242 20.52 -0.71 -17.26
N VAL A 243 21.53 0.02 -16.84
CA VAL A 243 21.64 1.48 -17.05
C VAL A 243 22.94 1.74 -17.82
N PRO A 244 22.84 2.10 -19.11
CA PRO A 244 24.02 2.50 -19.87
C PRO A 244 24.56 3.82 -19.33
N LEU A 245 25.89 3.90 -19.16
CA LEU A 245 26.57 5.04 -18.59
C LEU A 245 27.17 5.90 -19.70
N SER A 246 26.78 7.17 -19.76
CA SER A 246 27.40 8.15 -20.63
C SER A 246 28.84 8.43 -20.21
N LYS A 247 29.65 9.03 -21.10
CA LYS A 247 31.02 9.46 -20.79
C LYS A 247 31.07 10.37 -19.56
N GLN A 248 30.08 11.26 -19.42
CA GLN A 248 29.95 12.17 -18.28
C GLN A 248 29.67 11.40 -16.99
N ALA A 249 28.73 10.45 -17.03
CA ALA A 249 28.41 9.62 -15.86
C ALA A 249 29.62 8.78 -15.40
N LEU A 250 30.37 8.21 -16.35
CA LEU A 250 31.61 7.48 -16.06
C LEU A 250 32.69 8.39 -15.46
N ALA A 251 32.84 9.61 -15.96
CA ALA A 251 33.80 10.58 -15.41
C ALA A 251 33.47 10.89 -13.93
N ILE A 252 32.20 11.12 -13.61
CA ILE A 252 31.75 11.34 -12.23
C ILE A 252 32.01 10.10 -11.36
N LEU A 253 31.65 8.91 -11.82
CA LEU A 253 31.92 7.67 -11.08
C LEU A 253 33.40 7.43 -10.81
N LYS A 254 34.28 7.75 -11.76
CA LYS A 254 35.74 7.70 -11.58
C LYS A 254 36.22 8.69 -10.52
N GLN A 255 35.69 9.92 -10.49
CA GLN A 255 35.99 10.89 -9.43
C GLN A 255 35.53 10.39 -8.07
N ILE A 256 34.31 9.84 -7.97
CA ILE A 256 33.79 9.25 -6.72
C ILE A 256 34.69 8.08 -6.28
N LYS A 257 35.14 7.24 -7.23
CA LYS A 257 36.02 6.11 -6.93
C LYS A 257 37.38 6.54 -6.36
N GLN A 258 37.92 7.64 -6.82
CA GLN A 258 39.12 8.24 -6.23
C GLN A 258 38.87 8.84 -4.85
N PHE A 259 37.66 9.31 -4.58
CA PHE A 259 37.29 9.95 -3.31
C PHE A 259 36.94 8.97 -2.20
N CYS A 260 36.27 7.86 -2.51
CA CYS A 260 35.77 6.89 -1.52
C CYS A 260 35.68 5.46 -2.07
N GLY A 261 36.52 5.09 -3.03
CA GLY A 261 36.48 3.78 -3.72
C GLY A 261 36.91 2.59 -2.86
N GLU A 262 37.49 2.83 -1.67
CA GLU A 262 37.85 1.81 -0.69
C GLU A 262 36.63 1.21 0.06
N HIS A 263 35.50 1.88 0.00
CA HIS A 263 34.27 1.43 0.61
C HIS A 263 33.42 0.61 -0.37
N GLU A 264 32.55 -0.25 0.14
CA GLU A 264 31.62 -1.06 -0.69
C GLU A 264 30.58 -0.19 -1.39
N LEU A 265 30.01 0.79 -0.67
CA LEU A 265 29.01 1.70 -1.19
C LEU A 265 29.62 2.85 -1.97
N ILE A 266 28.99 3.20 -3.10
CA ILE A 266 29.37 4.38 -3.91
C ILE A 266 28.99 5.67 -3.17
N PHE A 267 27.82 5.73 -2.57
CA PHE A 267 27.29 6.92 -1.90
C PHE A 267 27.24 6.73 -0.40
N ILE A 268 28.38 6.83 0.24
CA ILE A 268 28.56 6.66 1.68
C ILE A 268 27.95 7.80 2.49
N GLY A 269 27.51 7.47 3.71
CA GLY A 269 27.00 8.43 4.69
C GLY A 269 28.07 9.41 5.20
N ASP A 270 27.63 10.51 5.80
CA ASP A 270 28.51 11.57 6.29
C ASP A 270 29.27 11.18 7.56
N HIS A 271 28.67 10.38 8.42
CA HIS A 271 29.22 10.02 9.73
C HIS A 271 29.67 8.55 9.82
N ASP A 272 29.15 7.69 8.96
CA ASP A 272 29.49 6.27 8.94
C ASP A 272 29.53 5.79 7.48
N PRO A 273 30.72 5.52 6.91
CA PRO A 273 30.86 5.11 5.53
C PRO A 273 30.30 3.71 5.24
N ARG A 274 30.00 2.91 6.26
CA ARG A 274 29.30 1.62 6.12
C ARG A 274 27.81 1.80 5.88
N LYS A 275 27.28 3.02 6.10
CA LYS A 275 25.88 3.38 5.84
C LYS A 275 25.77 4.23 4.59
N PRO A 276 24.68 4.14 3.86
CA PRO A 276 24.46 4.95 2.67
C PRO A 276 24.10 6.39 3.05
N MET A 277 24.29 7.32 2.11
CA MET A 277 23.80 8.69 2.24
C MET A 277 22.29 8.73 2.51
N SER A 278 21.82 9.85 3.08
CA SER A 278 20.40 10.04 3.37
C SER A 278 19.54 10.02 2.08
N GLU A 279 18.33 9.47 2.16
CA GLU A 279 17.36 9.48 1.06
C GLU A 279 17.03 10.90 0.56
N ASN A 280 17.11 11.88 1.46
CA ASN A 280 16.79 13.28 1.15
C ASN A 280 18.00 14.11 0.68
N THR A 281 19.17 13.52 0.50
CA THR A 281 20.41 14.25 0.17
C THR A 281 20.25 15.11 -1.07
N THR A 282 19.79 14.55 -2.19
CA THR A 282 19.55 15.29 -3.44
C THR A 282 18.54 16.41 -3.25
N ASN A 283 17.41 16.17 -2.58
CA ASN A 283 16.42 17.20 -2.35
C ASN A 283 16.90 18.29 -1.39
N ARG A 284 17.77 17.96 -0.43
CA ARG A 284 18.41 18.95 0.43
C ARG A 284 19.38 19.82 -0.38
N ALA A 285 20.17 19.22 -1.25
CA ALA A 285 21.06 19.97 -2.15
C ALA A 285 20.29 20.93 -3.04
N LEU A 286 19.21 20.48 -3.67
CA LEU A 286 18.34 21.34 -4.50
C LEU A 286 17.79 22.53 -3.71
N ARG A 287 17.36 22.33 -2.46
CA ARG A 287 16.91 23.44 -1.60
C ARG A 287 18.04 24.43 -1.27
N LEU A 288 19.26 23.94 -1.02
CA LEU A 288 20.42 24.81 -0.80
C LEU A 288 20.82 25.58 -2.03
N MET A 289 20.55 25.04 -3.23
CA MET A 289 20.70 25.73 -4.51
C MET A 289 19.57 26.74 -4.82
N GLY A 290 18.58 26.88 -3.91
CA GLY A 290 17.49 27.85 -4.00
C GLY A 290 16.23 27.34 -4.69
N TYR A 291 16.07 26.02 -4.93
CA TYR A 291 14.85 25.46 -5.51
C TYR A 291 13.82 25.06 -4.45
N ASP A 292 12.54 25.31 -4.72
CA ASP A 292 11.46 24.70 -3.97
C ASP A 292 11.20 23.25 -4.46
N THR A 293 11.52 22.28 -3.60
CA THR A 293 11.35 20.86 -3.96
C THR A 293 9.91 20.35 -3.90
N LYS A 294 8.95 21.22 -3.52
CA LYS A 294 7.51 20.90 -3.55
C LYS A 294 6.86 21.39 -4.84
N THR A 295 7.34 22.48 -5.43
CA THR A 295 6.67 23.16 -6.54
C THR A 295 7.53 23.28 -7.81
N GLU A 296 8.88 23.36 -7.70
CA GLU A 296 9.75 23.61 -8.85
C GLU A 296 10.45 22.32 -9.35
N VAL A 297 11.28 21.70 -8.50
CA VAL A 297 12.04 20.52 -8.89
C VAL A 297 12.43 19.65 -7.70
N CYS A 298 12.35 18.35 -7.87
CA CYS A 298 12.88 17.38 -6.89
C CYS A 298 13.68 16.29 -7.61
N GLY A 299 14.52 15.55 -6.87
CA GLY A 299 15.33 14.48 -7.46
C GLY A 299 14.50 13.42 -8.20
N HIS A 300 13.26 13.16 -7.77
CA HIS A 300 12.35 12.28 -8.52
C HIS A 300 11.83 12.95 -9.81
N GLY A 301 11.70 14.27 -9.80
CA GLY A 301 11.26 15.06 -10.97
C GLY A 301 12.25 14.99 -12.16
N PHE A 302 13.53 14.71 -11.91
CA PHE A 302 14.52 14.50 -12.99
C PHE A 302 14.10 13.40 -13.96
N ARG A 303 13.43 12.35 -13.48
CA ARG A 303 12.87 11.29 -14.34
C ARG A 303 11.76 11.79 -15.27
N ALA A 304 10.96 12.74 -14.80
CA ALA A 304 9.92 13.37 -15.62
C ALA A 304 10.54 14.33 -16.69
N MET A 305 11.69 14.95 -16.38
CA MET A 305 12.44 15.75 -17.35
C MET A 305 12.97 14.87 -18.50
N ALA A 306 13.55 13.70 -18.18
CA ALA A 306 14.03 12.74 -19.19
C ALA A 306 12.91 12.29 -20.14
N TRP A 307 11.73 11.96 -19.60
CA TRP A 307 10.61 11.52 -20.43
C TRP A 307 10.11 12.60 -21.38
N ARG A 308 10.14 13.88 -20.94
CA ARG A 308 9.76 15.03 -21.80
C ARG A 308 10.74 15.27 -22.95
N THR A 309 12.04 14.95 -22.80
CA THR A 309 13.02 15.01 -23.89
C THR A 309 12.76 13.91 -24.92
N SER A 310 12.59 12.67 -24.47
CA SER A 310 12.34 11.54 -25.39
C SER A 310 11.04 11.67 -26.19
N SER A 311 10.01 12.33 -25.63
CA SER A 311 8.71 12.52 -26.31
C SER A 311 8.74 13.63 -27.38
N LYS A 312 9.75 14.52 -27.36
CA LYS A 312 9.89 15.60 -28.35
C LYS A 312 10.79 15.22 -29.54
N GLU A 313 11.64 14.21 -29.38
CA GLU A 313 12.52 13.71 -30.45
C GLU A 313 11.89 12.60 -31.29
N GLY A 314 10.68 12.13 -30.90
CA GLY A 314 9.94 11.06 -31.56
C GLY A 314 8.77 11.51 -32.43
N CYS A 315 8.80 12.73 -32.99
CA CYS A 315 7.87 13.22 -34.03
C CYS A 315 8.58 13.46 -35.33
#